data_49c7790fe7082f06cdf55d61ea00c226
#
_entry.id   49c7790fe7082f06cdf55d61ea00c226
#
_cell.length_a   1.000
_cell.length_b   1.000
_cell.length_c   1.000
_cell.angle_alpha   90.00
_cell.angle_beta   90.00
_cell.angle_gamma   90.00
#
_symmetry.space_group_name_H-M   'P 1'
#
loop_
_entity.id
_entity.type
_entity.pdbx_description
1 polymer ?
#
loop_
_entity_poly.entity_id
_entity_poly.type
_entity_poly.pdbx_seq_one_letter_code
_entity_poly.pdbx_strand_id
1 'polypeptide(L)'
;METKEIRRNNLRTLLEGYVSQGLTRAEFAEKLGVTASQLSQVASSNPVRNIGDALARRIEVSFGLTKGWMDIIHSENEGKTSRTSHAKNYNLQKLSGAYTDHTYRIEQLDAEFSCGGGRMNSEYPEIIQSIEIDPEYAKRMFGGRPAASLKITTAVGDSMKGSVEPGELVVLDVTVSRFVSDGIYAFSYGDSVHIKRLQKLKDRLVVISENQAYEKWEISTEEEEQFHIQGFVVGKWEMNYTRLG
;
A
#
# COMPACT_ATOMS: atom_id res chain seq x y z
N MET A 1 -26.75 20.34 0.09
CA MET A 1 -26.31 19.49 1.20
C MET A 1 -24.97 20.00 1.69
N GLU A 2 -24.79 20.21 2.99
CA GLU A 2 -23.52 20.71 3.52
C GLU A 2 -22.45 19.61 3.50
N THR A 3 -21.18 20.00 3.37
CA THR A 3 -20.03 19.06 3.32
C THR A 3 -20.03 18.05 4.47
N LYS A 4 -20.42 18.47 5.67
CA LYS A 4 -20.53 17.58 6.83
C LYS A 4 -21.57 16.46 6.67
N GLU A 5 -22.66 16.73 5.96
CA GLU A 5 -23.72 15.75 5.68
C GLU A 5 -23.28 14.78 4.58
N ILE A 6 -22.62 15.30 3.53
CA ILE A 6 -22.05 14.49 2.47
C ILE A 6 -21.08 13.46 3.05
N ARG A 7 -20.10 13.92 3.84
CA ARG A 7 -19.11 13.06 4.48
C ARG A 7 -19.74 11.99 5.36
N ARG A 8 -20.78 12.35 6.09
CA ARG A 8 -21.50 11.41 6.97
C ARG A 8 -22.23 10.34 6.20
N ASN A 9 -22.92 10.71 5.14
CA ASN A 9 -23.62 9.76 4.26
C ASN A 9 -22.61 8.82 3.61
N ASN A 10 -21.51 9.35 3.08
CA ASN A 10 -20.46 8.54 2.48
C ASN A 10 -19.82 7.56 3.49
N LEU A 11 -19.57 8.00 4.74
CA LEU A 11 -19.08 7.11 5.79
C LEU A 11 -20.07 5.98 6.11
N ARG A 12 -21.38 6.29 6.17
CA ARG A 12 -22.41 5.28 6.43
C ARG A 12 -22.47 4.26 5.30
N THR A 13 -22.48 4.71 4.06
CA THR A 13 -22.46 3.83 2.88
C THR A 13 -21.25 2.89 2.90
N LEU A 14 -20.06 3.42 3.20
CA LEU A 14 -18.86 2.59 3.36
C LEU A 14 -19.01 1.57 4.50
N LEU A 15 -19.53 1.99 5.65
CA LEU A 15 -19.71 1.11 6.81
C LEU A 15 -20.76 0.03 6.55
N GLU A 16 -21.87 0.37 5.90
CA GLU A 16 -22.91 -0.58 5.52
C GLU A 16 -22.40 -1.60 4.50
N GLY A 17 -21.65 -1.14 3.51
CA GLY A 17 -20.96 -2.00 2.54
C GLY A 17 -19.96 -2.95 3.22
N TYR A 18 -19.23 -2.49 4.24
CA TYR A 18 -18.27 -3.30 4.99
C TYR A 18 -18.97 -4.38 5.83
N VAL A 19 -20.05 -3.99 6.52
CA VAL A 19 -20.84 -4.91 7.34
C VAL A 19 -21.61 -5.94 6.51
N SER A 20 -22.10 -5.57 5.32
CA SER A 20 -22.79 -6.49 4.40
C SER A 20 -21.89 -7.61 3.88
N GLN A 21 -20.57 -7.43 3.96
CA GLN A 21 -19.56 -8.44 3.62
C GLN A 21 -19.18 -9.35 4.81
N GLY A 22 -19.91 -9.28 5.91
CA GLY A 22 -19.68 -10.10 7.11
C GLY A 22 -18.59 -9.58 8.05
N LEU A 23 -18.07 -8.36 7.80
CA LEU A 23 -17.06 -7.72 8.63
C LEU A 23 -17.70 -6.90 9.76
N THR A 24 -17.00 -6.74 10.86
CA THR A 24 -17.55 -6.06 12.03
C THR A 24 -17.27 -4.55 12.03
N ARG A 25 -18.09 -3.79 12.77
CA ARG A 25 -17.84 -2.37 13.02
C ARG A 25 -16.54 -2.12 13.79
N ALA A 26 -16.09 -3.07 14.58
CA ALA A 26 -14.83 -2.98 15.32
C ALA A 26 -13.63 -3.06 14.35
N GLU A 27 -13.64 -4.00 13.42
CA GLU A 27 -12.63 -4.12 12.36
C GLU A 27 -12.61 -2.88 11.45
N PHE A 28 -13.78 -2.31 11.15
CA PHE A 28 -13.86 -1.04 10.41
C PHE A 28 -13.20 0.11 11.18
N ALA A 29 -13.43 0.22 12.50
CA ALA A 29 -12.82 1.24 13.34
C ALA A 29 -11.29 1.05 13.42
N GLU A 30 -10.83 -0.20 13.57
CA GLU A 30 -9.42 -0.56 13.59
C GLU A 30 -8.72 -0.18 12.28
N LYS A 31 -9.34 -0.50 11.14
CA LYS A 31 -8.82 -0.11 9.81
C LYS A 31 -8.65 1.40 9.65
N LEU A 32 -9.52 2.19 10.29
CA LEU A 32 -9.43 3.66 10.30
C LEU A 32 -8.44 4.19 11.36
N GLY A 33 -7.88 3.34 12.20
CA GLY A 33 -7.06 3.77 13.34
C GLY A 33 -7.85 4.61 14.36
N VAL A 34 -9.15 4.30 14.55
CA VAL A 34 -10.02 4.97 15.53
C VAL A 34 -10.65 3.94 16.46
N THR A 35 -11.09 4.36 17.64
CA THR A 35 -11.82 3.47 18.53
C THR A 35 -13.28 3.28 18.06
N ALA A 36 -13.91 2.17 18.44
CA ALA A 36 -15.33 1.91 18.16
C ALA A 36 -16.24 3.05 18.68
N SER A 37 -15.88 3.65 19.82
CA SER A 37 -16.57 4.81 20.38
C SER A 37 -16.43 6.04 19.49
N GLN A 38 -15.23 6.34 18.97
CA GLN A 38 -15.01 7.44 18.05
C GLN A 38 -15.76 7.24 16.72
N LEU A 39 -15.77 6.02 16.19
CA LEU A 39 -16.57 5.69 15.01
C LEU A 39 -18.06 5.94 15.24
N SER A 40 -18.59 5.51 16.39
CA SER A 40 -20.00 5.72 16.74
C SER A 40 -20.36 7.20 16.85
N GLN A 41 -19.47 8.06 17.33
CA GLN A 41 -19.69 9.51 17.43
C GLN A 41 -19.89 10.20 16.06
N VAL A 42 -19.35 9.65 14.97
CA VAL A 42 -19.44 10.22 13.62
C VAL A 42 -20.39 9.46 12.69
N ALA A 43 -20.63 8.16 12.95
CA ALA A 43 -21.40 7.28 12.06
C ALA A 43 -22.80 6.94 12.59
N SER A 44 -23.18 7.31 13.84
CA SER A 44 -24.49 7.04 14.41
C SER A 44 -25.62 7.82 13.70
N SER A 45 -26.89 7.43 13.97
CA SER A 45 -28.06 8.16 13.48
C SER A 45 -28.12 9.60 14.00
N ASN A 46 -27.67 9.82 15.25
CA ASN A 46 -27.53 11.15 15.86
C ASN A 46 -26.04 11.39 16.21
N PRO A 47 -25.22 11.82 15.24
CA PRO A 47 -23.80 11.96 15.45
C PRO A 47 -23.48 13.20 16.30
N VAL A 48 -22.62 13.01 17.29
CA VAL A 48 -22.18 14.04 18.23
C VAL A 48 -21.01 14.87 17.65
N ARG A 49 -20.33 14.32 16.63
CA ARG A 49 -19.18 14.94 15.99
C ARG A 49 -19.31 14.93 14.45
N ASN A 50 -18.70 15.93 13.82
CA ASN A 50 -18.58 15.99 12.38
C ASN A 50 -17.27 15.31 11.92
N ILE A 51 -17.26 14.87 10.66
CA ILE A 51 -16.07 14.36 9.99
C ILE A 51 -15.28 15.55 9.45
N GLY A 52 -14.21 15.92 10.16
CA GLY A 52 -13.28 16.96 9.73
C GLY A 52 -12.37 16.47 8.58
N ASP A 53 -11.61 17.40 7.99
CA ASP A 53 -10.74 17.10 6.83
C ASP A 53 -9.73 15.99 7.12
N ALA A 54 -9.08 16.02 8.29
CA ALA A 54 -8.10 15.00 8.66
C ALA A 54 -8.70 13.58 8.70
N LEU A 55 -9.92 13.43 9.25
CA LEU A 55 -10.60 12.14 9.27
C LEU A 55 -11.11 11.75 7.89
N ALA A 56 -11.63 12.69 7.10
CA ALA A 56 -12.06 12.44 5.73
C ALA A 56 -10.91 11.92 4.86
N ARG A 57 -9.74 12.56 4.90
CA ARG A 57 -8.54 12.12 4.16
C ARG A 57 -8.04 10.77 4.66
N ARG A 58 -8.09 10.51 5.97
CA ARG A 58 -7.74 9.20 6.53
C ARG A 58 -8.67 8.09 6.04
N ILE A 59 -9.99 8.34 5.99
CA ILE A 59 -10.98 7.39 5.45
C ILE A 59 -10.64 7.09 3.99
N GLU A 60 -10.38 8.11 3.18
CA GLU A 60 -10.01 7.92 1.77
C GLU A 60 -8.77 7.06 1.60
N VAL A 61 -7.72 7.33 2.35
CA VAL A 61 -6.48 6.53 2.33
C VAL A 61 -6.74 5.09 2.79
N SER A 62 -7.46 4.90 3.92
CA SER A 62 -7.70 3.56 4.48
C SER A 62 -8.56 2.66 3.59
N PHE A 63 -9.37 3.26 2.72
CA PHE A 63 -10.24 2.54 1.77
C PHE A 63 -9.79 2.67 0.32
N GLY A 64 -8.60 3.23 0.04
CA GLY A 64 -8.08 3.39 -1.31
C GLY A 64 -8.93 4.29 -2.20
N LEU A 65 -9.60 5.29 -1.61
CA LEU A 65 -10.46 6.23 -2.31
C LEU A 65 -9.65 7.41 -2.84
N THR A 66 -10.09 8.00 -3.94
CA THR A 66 -9.47 9.23 -4.47
C THR A 66 -9.64 10.38 -3.50
N LYS A 67 -8.64 11.26 -3.42
CA LYS A 67 -8.70 12.48 -2.61
C LYS A 67 -9.92 13.33 -2.99
N GLY A 68 -10.74 13.68 -2.02
CA GLY A 68 -11.99 14.43 -2.22
C GLY A 68 -13.23 13.53 -2.35
N TRP A 69 -13.08 12.23 -2.41
CA TRP A 69 -14.21 11.29 -2.50
C TRP A 69 -15.23 11.50 -1.37
N MET A 70 -14.76 11.72 -0.16
CA MET A 70 -15.63 11.99 0.99
C MET A 70 -16.44 13.28 0.86
N ASP A 71 -16.06 14.19 -0.03
CA ASP A 71 -16.69 15.51 -0.19
C ASP A 71 -17.70 15.56 -1.34
N ILE A 72 -17.88 14.47 -2.09
CA ILE A 72 -18.75 14.37 -3.27
C ILE A 72 -20.00 13.55 -2.92
N ILE A 73 -21.16 13.93 -3.49
CA ILE A 73 -22.40 13.18 -3.35
C ILE A 73 -22.32 11.96 -4.27
N HIS A 74 -22.47 10.77 -3.72
CA HIS A 74 -22.64 9.52 -4.45
C HIS A 74 -24.12 9.13 -4.42
N SER A 75 -24.81 9.24 -5.55
CA SER A 75 -26.24 8.91 -5.62
C SER A 75 -26.48 7.40 -5.63
N GLU A 76 -27.43 6.93 -4.82
CA GLU A 76 -27.82 5.51 -4.67
C GLU A 76 -28.48 4.86 -5.89
N ASN A 77 -28.60 5.57 -7.04
CA ASN A 77 -29.37 5.13 -8.19
C ASN A 77 -28.58 5.09 -9.50
N GLU A 78 -27.60 4.19 -9.62
CA GLU A 78 -27.12 3.79 -10.95
C GLU A 78 -27.12 2.27 -11.15
N GLY A 79 -28.22 1.67 -10.82
CA GLY A 79 -28.56 0.31 -11.25
C GLY A 79 -29.78 0.33 -12.15
N LYS A 80 -29.73 0.92 -13.33
CA LYS A 80 -30.44 0.57 -14.57
C LYS A 80 -30.40 1.70 -15.60
N THR A 81 -29.83 1.33 -16.77
CA THR A 81 -30.01 1.92 -18.12
C THR A 81 -29.63 3.39 -18.36
N SER A 82 -28.65 3.56 -19.20
CA SER A 82 -28.73 4.23 -20.50
C SER A 82 -27.55 5.13 -20.83
N ARG A 83 -27.01 4.85 -21.98
CA ARG A 83 -26.01 5.55 -22.81
C ARG A 83 -25.99 7.07 -22.68
N THR A 84 -24.83 7.60 -22.50
CA THR A 84 -24.11 8.70 -23.18
C THR A 84 -23.38 9.62 -22.22
N SER A 85 -22.11 9.83 -22.57
CA SER A 85 -21.20 10.93 -22.28
C SER A 85 -20.51 11.03 -20.91
N HIS A 86 -19.20 10.68 -20.93
CA HIS A 86 -18.10 11.32 -20.18
C HIS A 86 -18.27 11.57 -18.67
N ALA A 87 -18.74 10.59 -17.93
CA ALA A 87 -18.40 10.46 -16.51
C ALA A 87 -17.65 9.15 -16.35
N LYS A 88 -16.40 9.22 -15.90
CA LYS A 88 -15.63 8.01 -15.53
C LYS A 88 -16.42 7.32 -14.42
N ASN A 89 -17.14 6.26 -14.76
CA ASN A 89 -17.77 5.34 -13.84
C ASN A 89 -16.69 4.78 -12.91
N TYR A 90 -16.57 5.35 -11.74
CA TYR A 90 -15.87 4.69 -10.65
C TYR A 90 -16.79 3.58 -10.16
N ASN A 91 -16.61 2.43 -10.76
CA ASN A 91 -17.35 1.20 -10.48
C ASN A 91 -17.17 0.90 -8.98
N LEU A 92 -18.27 0.86 -8.20
CA LEU A 92 -18.30 0.39 -6.81
C LEU A 92 -17.71 -1.02 -6.65
N GLN A 93 -17.62 -1.80 -7.74
CA GLN A 93 -16.86 -3.06 -7.82
C GLN A 93 -15.33 -2.89 -7.62
N LYS A 94 -14.79 -1.67 -7.77
CA LYS A 94 -13.40 -1.38 -7.38
C LYS A 94 -13.26 -0.92 -5.91
N LEU A 95 -14.38 -0.60 -5.26
CA LEU A 95 -14.43 -0.22 -3.83
C LEU A 95 -14.61 -1.43 -2.90
N SER A 96 -15.28 -2.44 -3.37
CA SER A 96 -15.02 -3.76 -2.89
C SER A 96 -13.67 -4.10 -3.50
N GLY A 97 -12.59 -4.11 -2.75
CA GLY A 97 -11.63 -5.16 -2.89
C GLY A 97 -12.41 -6.46 -2.68
N ALA A 98 -13.61 -6.54 -3.30
CA ALA A 98 -14.31 -7.74 -3.58
C ALA A 98 -13.26 -8.51 -4.34
N TYR A 99 -12.60 -9.28 -3.57
CA TYR A 99 -12.36 -10.63 -3.92
C TYR A 99 -13.53 -11.07 -4.82
N THR A 100 -13.49 -10.72 -6.11
CA THR A 100 -13.95 -11.69 -7.07
C THR A 100 -13.06 -12.85 -6.74
N ASP A 101 -13.61 -13.89 -6.24
CA ASP A 101 -13.11 -15.07 -5.55
C ASP A 101 -11.98 -15.81 -6.27
N HIS A 102 -11.24 -15.16 -7.16
CA HIS A 102 -10.37 -15.80 -8.13
C HIS A 102 -9.02 -15.10 -8.40
N THR A 103 -8.69 -13.93 -7.83
CA THR A 103 -7.41 -13.29 -8.15
C THR A 103 -6.77 -12.56 -6.98
N TYR A 104 -5.56 -12.97 -6.61
CA TYR A 104 -4.71 -12.27 -5.67
C TYR A 104 -3.79 -11.33 -6.46
N ARG A 105 -4.05 -10.02 -6.39
CA ARG A 105 -3.35 -9.01 -7.18
C ARG A 105 -2.41 -8.20 -6.34
N ILE A 106 -1.12 -8.21 -6.69
CA ILE A 106 -0.09 -7.36 -6.11
C ILE A 106 0.21 -6.25 -7.12
N GLU A 107 0.12 -5.01 -6.68
CA GLU A 107 0.37 -3.83 -7.49
C GLU A 107 1.79 -3.33 -7.27
N GLN A 108 2.28 -2.55 -8.24
CA GLN A 108 3.55 -1.88 -8.14
C GLN A 108 3.56 -0.87 -6.97
N LEU A 109 4.72 -0.70 -6.36
CA LEU A 109 4.97 0.34 -5.37
C LEU A 109 4.94 1.70 -6.08
N ASP A 110 4.06 2.58 -5.65
CA ASP A 110 3.89 3.89 -6.25
C ASP A 110 5.14 4.76 -5.98
N ALA A 111 5.71 5.39 -7.01
CA ALA A 111 6.92 6.20 -6.90
C ALA A 111 6.76 7.40 -5.94
N GLU A 112 5.53 7.91 -5.77
CA GLU A 112 5.22 8.95 -4.79
C GLU A 112 5.37 8.47 -3.33
N PHE A 113 5.22 7.17 -3.09
CA PHE A 113 5.43 6.57 -1.76
C PHE A 113 6.92 6.37 -1.44
N SER A 114 7.74 6.25 -2.48
CA SER A 114 9.14 5.85 -2.35
C SER A 114 10.09 7.01 -2.01
N CYS A 115 9.71 8.22 -2.32
CA CYS A 115 10.62 9.35 -2.24
C CYS A 115 9.90 10.54 -1.65
N GLY A 116 10.20 10.92 -0.44
CA GLY A 116 9.89 12.27 0.04
C GLY A 116 10.52 13.36 -0.84
N GLY A 117 10.31 13.29 -2.18
CA GLY A 117 10.83 14.21 -3.20
C GLY A 117 12.01 13.71 -4.04
N GLY A 118 12.56 12.52 -3.79
CA GLY A 118 13.70 11.96 -4.52
C GLY A 118 13.29 11.30 -5.85
N ARG A 119 14.01 11.57 -6.93
CA ARG A 119 13.78 10.95 -8.24
C ARG A 119 14.23 9.49 -8.23
N MET A 120 13.31 8.56 -8.53
CA MET A 120 13.71 7.22 -8.94
C MET A 120 14.51 7.31 -10.24
N ASN A 121 15.70 6.71 -10.24
CA ASN A 121 16.51 6.63 -11.46
C ASN A 121 15.79 5.74 -12.48
N SER A 122 15.46 6.30 -13.64
CA SER A 122 14.71 5.67 -14.72
C SER A 122 15.53 4.73 -15.64
N GLU A 123 16.60 4.12 -15.13
CA GLU A 123 17.42 3.21 -15.96
C GLU A 123 16.71 1.89 -16.31
N TYR A 124 15.74 1.48 -15.50
CA TYR A 124 14.90 0.30 -15.78
C TYR A 124 13.44 0.74 -15.81
N PRO A 125 12.80 0.78 -16.98
CA PRO A 125 11.39 1.12 -17.07
C PRO A 125 10.58 0.07 -16.31
N GLU A 126 9.60 0.54 -15.53
CA GLU A 126 8.66 -0.30 -14.82
C GLU A 126 7.76 -1.04 -15.83
N ILE A 127 8.18 -2.24 -16.19
CA ILE A 127 7.52 -3.04 -17.23
C ILE A 127 6.26 -3.71 -16.69
N ILE A 128 6.20 -3.96 -15.37
CA ILE A 128 5.11 -4.69 -14.72
C ILE A 128 4.40 -3.80 -13.71
N GLN A 129 3.14 -3.49 -13.99
CA GLN A 129 2.29 -2.68 -13.12
C GLN A 129 1.58 -3.47 -12.02
N SER A 130 1.34 -4.74 -12.27
CA SER A 130 0.73 -5.65 -11.30
C SER A 130 0.92 -7.10 -11.69
N ILE A 131 0.89 -7.98 -10.69
CA ILE A 131 0.89 -9.44 -10.86
C ILE A 131 -0.39 -9.98 -10.26
N GLU A 132 -1.08 -10.83 -11.02
CA GLU A 132 -2.26 -11.57 -10.56
C GLU A 132 -1.90 -13.03 -10.36
N ILE A 133 -2.26 -13.57 -9.20
CA ILE A 133 -1.90 -14.91 -8.75
C ILE A 133 -3.16 -15.61 -8.25
N ASP A 134 -3.23 -16.92 -8.42
CA ASP A 134 -4.25 -17.74 -7.75
C ASP A 134 -4.19 -17.57 -6.23
N PRO A 135 -5.32 -17.28 -5.53
CA PRO A 135 -5.34 -16.99 -4.10
C PRO A 135 -4.78 -18.10 -3.22
N GLU A 136 -5.04 -19.38 -3.54
CA GLU A 136 -4.52 -20.49 -2.76
C GLU A 136 -3.01 -20.66 -2.94
N TYR A 137 -2.51 -20.35 -4.14
CA TYR A 137 -1.08 -20.32 -4.40
C TYR A 137 -0.41 -19.15 -3.68
N ALA A 138 -1.01 -17.97 -3.74
CA ALA A 138 -0.54 -16.76 -3.04
C ALA A 138 -0.47 -16.96 -1.52
N LYS A 139 -1.49 -17.60 -0.93
CA LYS A 139 -1.52 -17.93 0.49
C LYS A 139 -0.31 -18.79 0.92
N ARG A 140 0.08 -19.75 0.10
CA ARG A 140 1.27 -20.58 0.35
C ARG A 140 2.57 -19.80 0.18
N MET A 141 2.65 -18.96 -0.86
CA MET A 141 3.85 -18.14 -1.13
C MET A 141 4.09 -17.08 -0.07
N PHE A 142 3.03 -16.37 0.32
CA PHE A 142 3.15 -15.17 1.15
C PHE A 142 2.70 -15.39 2.62
N GLY A 143 2.47 -16.63 3.01
CA GLY A 143 2.12 -16.97 4.40
C GLY A 143 0.81 -16.34 4.87
N GLY A 144 -0.17 -16.19 3.95
CA GLY A 144 -1.47 -15.61 4.25
C GLY A 144 -1.50 -14.07 4.33
N ARG A 145 -0.43 -13.38 3.92
CA ARG A 145 -0.44 -11.91 3.82
C ARG A 145 -1.52 -11.45 2.85
N PRO A 146 -2.29 -10.41 3.19
CA PRO A 146 -3.25 -9.81 2.26
C PRO A 146 -2.54 -9.20 1.03
N ALA A 147 -3.14 -9.28 -0.16
CA ALA A 147 -2.57 -8.66 -1.36
C ALA A 147 -2.29 -7.15 -1.18
N ALA A 148 -3.16 -6.46 -0.45
CA ALA A 148 -3.01 -5.03 -0.16
C ALA A 148 -1.78 -4.68 0.70
N SER A 149 -1.25 -5.65 1.45
CA SER A 149 -0.03 -5.46 2.25
C SER A 149 1.24 -5.64 1.43
N LEU A 150 1.12 -6.16 0.21
CA LEU A 150 2.25 -6.42 -0.67
C LEU A 150 2.30 -5.43 -1.82
N LYS A 151 3.53 -5.07 -2.18
CA LYS A 151 3.84 -4.30 -3.38
C LYS A 151 5.01 -4.93 -4.11
N ILE A 152 5.12 -4.68 -5.41
CA ILE A 152 6.27 -5.06 -6.22
C ILE A 152 7.05 -3.83 -6.62
N THR A 153 8.37 -3.98 -6.76
CA THR A 153 9.25 -2.96 -7.33
C THR A 153 10.36 -3.63 -8.12
N THR A 154 10.91 -2.95 -9.11
CA THR A 154 12.05 -3.45 -9.87
C THR A 154 13.35 -3.09 -9.13
N ALA A 155 14.23 -4.06 -8.93
CA ALA A 155 15.55 -3.81 -8.36
C ALA A 155 16.43 -3.03 -9.36
N VAL A 156 16.99 -1.92 -8.89
CA VAL A 156 17.89 -1.07 -9.67
C VAL A 156 19.29 -1.13 -9.06
N GLY A 157 20.30 -1.15 -9.94
CA GLY A 157 21.71 -1.27 -9.52
C GLY A 157 22.09 -2.69 -9.10
N ASP A 158 23.38 -2.89 -8.88
CA ASP A 158 23.98 -4.21 -8.62
C ASP A 158 24.46 -4.41 -7.18
N SER A 159 24.10 -3.50 -6.28
CA SER A 159 24.57 -3.54 -4.89
C SER A 159 24.05 -4.76 -4.11
N MET A 160 22.94 -5.36 -4.53
CA MET A 160 22.36 -6.57 -3.94
C MET A 160 22.63 -7.83 -4.77
N LYS A 161 23.53 -7.73 -5.77
CA LYS A 161 23.89 -8.86 -6.63
C LYS A 161 24.34 -10.08 -5.81
N GLY A 162 23.76 -11.22 -6.17
CA GLY A 162 23.89 -12.49 -5.42
C GLY A 162 22.60 -12.84 -4.65
N SER A 163 21.89 -11.86 -4.10
CA SER A 163 20.56 -12.06 -3.51
C SER A 163 19.46 -11.52 -4.42
N VAL A 164 19.68 -10.36 -5.03
CA VAL A 164 18.75 -9.70 -5.95
C VAL A 164 19.56 -9.14 -7.11
N GLU A 165 19.27 -9.60 -8.33
CA GLU A 165 19.91 -9.12 -9.54
C GLU A 165 19.21 -7.86 -10.10
N PRO A 166 19.93 -6.98 -10.79
CA PRO A 166 19.33 -5.84 -11.48
C PRO A 166 18.22 -6.27 -12.45
N GLY A 167 17.06 -5.61 -12.38
CA GLY A 167 15.90 -5.94 -13.21
C GLY A 167 14.95 -7.00 -12.63
N GLU A 168 15.33 -7.69 -11.56
CA GLU A 168 14.41 -8.60 -10.88
C GLU A 168 13.30 -7.85 -10.15
N LEU A 169 12.12 -8.47 -10.06
CA LEU A 169 11.00 -7.95 -9.27
C LEU A 169 11.14 -8.36 -7.80
N VAL A 170 11.13 -7.38 -6.94
CA VAL A 170 11.16 -7.57 -5.48
C VAL A 170 9.77 -7.38 -4.92
N VAL A 171 9.34 -8.28 -4.05
CA VAL A 171 8.06 -8.22 -3.34
C VAL A 171 8.29 -7.67 -1.95
N LEU A 172 7.59 -6.59 -1.62
CA LEU A 172 7.70 -5.86 -0.37
C LEU A 172 6.43 -6.03 0.46
N ASP A 173 6.59 -6.31 1.76
CA ASP A 173 5.53 -6.13 2.74
C ASP A 173 5.58 -4.67 3.25
N VAL A 174 4.69 -3.83 2.71
CA VAL A 174 4.64 -2.38 3.01
C VAL A 174 3.96 -2.06 4.34
N THR A 175 3.46 -3.05 5.05
CA THR A 175 2.97 -2.86 6.44
C THR A 175 4.12 -2.76 7.44
N VAL A 176 5.32 -3.18 7.04
CA VAL A 176 6.54 -3.10 7.84
C VAL A 176 7.20 -1.74 7.60
N SER A 177 6.90 -0.78 8.44
CA SER A 177 7.44 0.60 8.40
C SER A 177 8.54 0.87 9.43
N ARG A 178 9.03 -0.18 10.12
CA ARG A 178 10.12 -0.10 11.10
C ARG A 178 10.96 -1.36 11.06
N PHE A 179 12.15 -1.31 11.63
CA PHE A 179 12.98 -2.50 11.76
C PHE A 179 12.31 -3.54 12.68
N VAL A 180 12.14 -4.76 12.19
CA VAL A 180 11.53 -5.88 12.93
C VAL A 180 12.50 -7.03 13.17
N SER A 181 13.41 -7.29 12.23
CA SER A 181 14.45 -8.33 12.34
C SER A 181 15.52 -8.08 11.28
N ASP A 182 16.65 -8.74 11.41
CA ASP A 182 17.66 -8.76 10.36
C ASP A 182 17.03 -9.30 9.06
N GLY A 183 17.27 -8.62 7.93
CA GLY A 183 16.69 -8.99 6.64
C GLY A 183 16.89 -7.92 5.57
N ILE A 184 16.30 -8.11 4.41
CA ILE A 184 16.39 -7.15 3.30
C ILE A 184 15.18 -6.20 3.37
N TYR A 185 15.45 -4.92 3.24
CA TYR A 185 14.44 -3.86 3.34
C TYR A 185 14.55 -2.90 2.15
N ALA A 186 13.41 -2.37 1.76
CA ALA A 186 13.35 -1.14 0.98
C ALA A 186 13.20 0.04 1.96
N PHE A 187 14.04 1.05 1.82
CA PHE A 187 14.02 2.24 2.68
C PHE A 187 14.56 3.46 1.94
N SER A 188 14.18 4.65 2.38
CA SER A 188 14.82 5.90 1.99
C SER A 188 15.81 6.34 3.05
N TYR A 189 16.90 6.93 2.60
CA TYR A 189 17.88 7.62 3.42
C TYR A 189 18.27 8.92 2.71
N GLY A 190 17.94 10.04 3.34
CA GLY A 190 17.97 11.32 2.65
C GLY A 190 17.08 11.29 1.40
N ASP A 191 17.64 11.71 0.27
CA ASP A 191 16.94 11.77 -1.03
C ASP A 191 17.07 10.49 -1.86
N SER A 192 17.61 9.40 -1.30
CA SER A 192 17.90 8.18 -2.03
C SER A 192 17.08 7.00 -1.51
N VAL A 193 16.61 6.14 -2.44
CA VAL A 193 15.93 4.89 -2.12
C VAL A 193 16.90 3.72 -2.27
N HIS A 194 16.87 2.82 -1.31
CA HIS A 194 17.77 1.70 -1.20
C HIS A 194 17.01 0.38 -1.00
N ILE A 195 17.52 -0.69 -1.60
CA ILE A 195 17.22 -2.06 -1.19
C ILE A 195 18.52 -2.61 -0.64
N LYS A 196 18.57 -2.91 0.66
CA LYS A 196 19.77 -3.39 1.36
C LYS A 196 19.40 -4.35 2.46
N ARG A 197 20.37 -5.15 2.90
CA ARG A 197 20.24 -5.89 4.13
C ARG A 197 20.50 -4.97 5.33
N LEU A 198 19.56 -4.99 6.26
CA LEU A 198 19.70 -4.31 7.55
C LEU A 198 19.98 -5.35 8.63
N GLN A 199 20.97 -5.05 9.46
CA GLN A 199 21.33 -5.84 10.63
C GLN A 199 21.41 -4.95 11.87
N LYS A 200 20.73 -5.35 12.95
CA LYS A 200 20.78 -4.62 14.21
C LYS A 200 22.01 -5.03 15.03
N LEU A 201 22.91 -4.10 15.28
CA LEU A 201 24.03 -4.28 16.19
C LEU A 201 23.89 -3.31 17.37
N LYS A 202 23.45 -3.81 18.52
CA LYS A 202 23.24 -3.01 19.75
C LYS A 202 22.30 -1.82 19.48
N ASP A 203 22.86 -0.62 19.41
CA ASP A 203 22.18 0.68 19.28
C ASP A 203 22.13 1.24 17.85
N ARG A 204 22.71 0.55 16.87
CA ARG A 204 22.82 1.01 15.47
C ARG A 204 22.34 -0.03 14.48
N LEU A 205 21.91 0.43 13.29
CA LEU A 205 21.62 -0.42 12.14
C LEU A 205 22.82 -0.41 11.19
N VAL A 206 23.29 -1.59 10.83
CA VAL A 206 24.30 -1.75 9.78
C VAL A 206 23.58 -2.01 8.45
N VAL A 207 23.93 -1.23 7.44
CA VAL A 207 23.45 -1.33 6.09
C VAL A 207 24.47 -2.11 5.25
N ILE A 208 24.04 -3.24 4.72
CA ILE A 208 24.91 -4.20 4.06
C ILE A 208 24.46 -4.38 2.62
N SER A 209 25.37 -4.19 1.68
CA SER A 209 25.24 -4.63 0.30
C SER A 209 25.69 -6.10 0.17
N GLU A 210 24.99 -6.91 -0.60
CA GLU A 210 25.42 -8.30 -0.86
C GLU A 210 26.63 -8.33 -1.81
N ASN A 211 26.71 -7.37 -2.73
CA ASN A 211 27.87 -7.17 -3.59
C ASN A 211 29.02 -6.58 -2.76
N GLN A 212 30.12 -7.32 -2.63
CA GLN A 212 31.29 -6.96 -1.83
C GLN A 212 32.07 -5.75 -2.38
N ALA A 213 31.77 -5.28 -3.59
CA ALA A 213 32.32 -4.04 -4.13
C ALA A 213 31.83 -2.77 -3.40
N TYR A 214 30.77 -2.91 -2.63
CA TYR A 214 30.18 -1.81 -1.85
C TYR A 214 30.53 -1.94 -0.37
N GLU A 215 30.95 -0.85 0.22
CA GLU A 215 31.24 -0.80 1.65
C GLU A 215 29.97 -0.83 2.50
N LYS A 216 30.07 -1.42 3.68
CA LYS A 216 29.03 -1.37 4.71
C LYS A 216 29.04 -0.01 5.35
N TRP A 217 27.86 0.49 5.74
CA TRP A 217 27.73 1.72 6.50
C TRP A 217 26.69 1.55 7.61
N GLU A 218 26.61 2.51 8.48
CA GLU A 218 25.79 2.42 9.69
C GLU A 218 24.83 3.61 9.74
N ILE A 219 23.64 3.37 10.30
CA ILE A 219 22.66 4.41 10.62
C ILE A 219 22.66 4.53 12.14
N SER A 220 23.05 5.69 12.63
CA SER A 220 23.02 6.01 14.06
C SER A 220 21.64 6.53 14.47
N THR A 221 21.40 6.57 15.78
CA THR A 221 20.15 7.11 16.34
C THR A 221 19.94 8.60 15.98
N GLU A 222 21.02 9.35 15.74
CA GLU A 222 20.98 10.77 15.37
C GLU A 222 20.52 10.99 13.92
N GLU A 223 20.58 9.95 13.08
CA GLU A 223 20.23 9.98 11.67
C GLU A 223 18.84 9.36 11.38
N GLU A 224 18.11 8.94 12.41
CA GLU A 224 16.80 8.30 12.27
C GLU A 224 15.76 9.19 11.54
N GLU A 225 15.88 10.51 11.61
CA GLU A 225 14.99 11.44 10.91
C GLU A 225 15.14 11.38 9.38
N GLN A 226 16.28 10.92 8.88
CA GLN A 226 16.55 10.79 7.44
C GLN A 226 16.26 9.37 6.93
N PHE A 227 15.96 8.44 7.83
CA PHE A 227 15.80 7.02 7.54
C PHE A 227 14.36 6.58 7.68
N HIS A 228 13.75 6.11 6.57
CA HIS A 228 12.36 5.64 6.56
C HIS A 228 12.24 4.29 5.87
N ILE A 229 11.87 3.27 6.62
CA ILE A 229 11.58 1.94 6.06
C ILE A 229 10.25 2.00 5.31
N GLN A 230 10.28 1.55 4.06
CA GLN A 230 9.13 1.50 3.16
C GLN A 230 8.54 0.10 3.03
N GLY A 231 9.32 -0.92 3.35
CA GLY A 231 8.86 -2.30 3.36
C GLY A 231 9.95 -3.31 3.65
N PHE A 232 9.51 -4.50 4.04
CA PHE A 232 10.35 -5.68 4.22
C PHE A 232 10.29 -6.54 2.96
N VAL A 233 11.42 -6.98 2.45
CA VAL A 233 11.47 -7.87 1.28
C VAL A 233 11.04 -9.27 1.68
N VAL A 234 9.93 -9.74 1.15
CA VAL A 234 9.39 -11.08 1.42
C VAL A 234 9.77 -12.11 0.35
N GLY A 235 10.21 -11.63 -0.81
CA GLY A 235 10.65 -12.51 -1.90
C GLY A 235 11.01 -11.73 -3.15
N LYS A 236 11.42 -12.45 -4.17
CA LYS A 236 11.70 -11.91 -5.51
C LYS A 236 11.15 -12.84 -6.58
N TRP A 237 10.92 -12.30 -7.78
CA TRP A 237 10.69 -13.08 -9.00
C TRP A 237 11.80 -12.83 -10.01
N GLU A 238 12.33 -13.91 -10.54
CA GLU A 238 13.22 -13.90 -11.68
C GLU A 238 12.38 -13.95 -12.95
N MET A 239 12.50 -12.93 -13.78
CA MET A 239 11.79 -12.84 -15.04
C MET A 239 12.75 -12.95 -16.21
N ASN A 240 12.73 -14.10 -16.88
CA ASN A 240 13.55 -14.34 -18.04
C ASN A 240 12.69 -14.39 -19.31
N TYR A 241 12.88 -13.42 -20.20
CA TYR A 241 12.27 -13.43 -21.52
C TYR A 241 13.31 -13.89 -22.57
N THR A 242 13.01 -15.00 -23.24
CA THR A 242 13.82 -15.48 -24.36
C THR A 242 13.00 -15.43 -25.64
N ARG A 243 13.46 -14.65 -26.60
CA ARG A 243 12.84 -14.59 -27.92
C ARG A 243 13.19 -15.87 -28.69
N LEU A 244 12.17 -16.60 -29.18
CA LEU A 244 12.33 -17.87 -29.91
C LEU A 244 12.10 -17.75 -31.42
N GLY A 245 11.77 -16.56 -31.92
CA GLY A 245 11.54 -16.33 -33.33
C GLY A 245 11.54 -14.85 -33.68
#